data_9635570f334740ba25a3098f4d5b6f87
#
_entry.id   9635570f334740ba25a3098f4d5b6f87
#
_cell.length_a   1.000
_cell.length_b   1.000
_cell.length_c   1.000
_cell.angle_alpha   90.00
_cell.angle_beta   90.00
_cell.angle_gamma   90.00
#
_symmetry.space_group_name_H-M   'P 1'
#
loop_
_entity.id
_entity.type
_entity.pdbx_description
1 polymer ?
#
loop_
_entity_poly.entity_id
_entity_poly.type
_entity_poly.pdbx_seq_one_letter_code
_entity_poly.pdbx_strand_id
1 'polypeptide(L)'
;MDFKRDILPLKDIIFRTALRITMNREESEDIVQDILLKLWQQRDELETVSNLEAFALTSARNLAIDRISKHEQRNISLVEETHDREDVWQMSAHDCMERDERRSNIASAIATLPEKQRTVLQLRDIEGKAYKEIAEIIGITESDVKVNLFRARGFLKEKLHFLRRDK
;
A
#
# COMPACT_ATOMS: atom_id res chain seq x y z
N MET A 1 -13.17 -23.34 -3.53
CA MET A 1 -12.93 -21.88 -3.62
C MET A 1 -13.45 -21.33 -4.96
N ASP A 2 -14.21 -20.22 -4.94
CA ASP A 2 -14.79 -19.59 -6.14
C ASP A 2 -14.05 -18.27 -6.46
N PHE A 3 -13.64 -18.10 -7.73
CA PHE A 3 -12.86 -16.91 -8.13
C PHE A 3 -13.61 -15.61 -7.91
N LYS A 4 -14.88 -15.54 -8.34
CA LYS A 4 -15.67 -14.31 -8.27
C LYS A 4 -16.07 -13.93 -6.85
N ARG A 5 -16.36 -14.94 -6.02
CA ARG A 5 -16.83 -14.74 -4.65
C ARG A 5 -15.68 -14.55 -3.65
N ASP A 6 -14.61 -15.33 -3.80
CA ASP A 6 -13.58 -15.44 -2.75
C ASP A 6 -12.29 -14.69 -3.10
N ILE A 7 -11.92 -14.60 -4.40
CA ILE A 7 -10.64 -14.03 -4.84
C ILE A 7 -10.83 -12.62 -5.42
N LEU A 8 -11.79 -12.44 -6.33
CA LEU A 8 -11.97 -11.16 -7.01
C LEU A 8 -12.23 -9.96 -6.07
N PRO A 9 -12.96 -10.09 -4.95
CA PRO A 9 -13.14 -9.00 -3.99
C PRO A 9 -11.85 -8.47 -3.36
N LEU A 10 -10.78 -9.29 -3.36
CA LEU A 10 -9.47 -8.89 -2.82
C LEU A 10 -8.70 -7.93 -3.74
N LYS A 11 -9.15 -7.76 -5.00
CA LYS A 11 -8.48 -6.91 -6.00
C LYS A 11 -8.16 -5.52 -5.48
N ASP A 12 -9.13 -4.84 -4.90
CA ASP A 12 -9.00 -3.42 -4.54
C ASP A 12 -8.07 -3.23 -3.33
N ILE A 13 -8.14 -4.10 -2.33
CA ILE A 13 -7.25 -4.01 -1.18
C ILE A 13 -5.80 -4.39 -1.55
N ILE A 14 -5.61 -5.37 -2.44
CA ILE A 14 -4.30 -5.72 -2.99
C ILE A 14 -3.72 -4.52 -3.74
N PHE A 15 -4.51 -3.89 -4.61
CA PHE A 15 -4.10 -2.72 -5.38
C PHE A 15 -3.66 -1.56 -4.47
N ARG A 16 -4.49 -1.17 -3.50
CA ARG A 16 -4.17 -0.09 -2.57
C ARG A 16 -2.89 -0.38 -1.76
N THR A 17 -2.72 -1.62 -1.33
CA THR A 17 -1.51 -2.04 -0.59
C THR A 17 -0.27 -1.99 -1.48
N ALA A 18 -0.33 -2.52 -2.69
CA ALA A 18 0.76 -2.47 -3.65
C ALA A 18 1.12 -1.02 -4.01
N LEU A 19 0.12 -0.17 -4.25
CA LEU A 19 0.30 1.23 -4.60
C LEU A 19 1.01 2.04 -3.50
N ARG A 20 0.72 1.76 -2.23
CA ARG A 20 1.42 2.39 -1.09
C ARG A 20 2.89 2.04 -1.03
N ILE A 21 3.26 0.89 -1.55
CA ILE A 21 4.64 0.40 -1.53
C ILE A 21 5.39 0.84 -2.78
N THR A 22 4.84 0.57 -3.95
CA THR A 22 5.51 0.84 -5.24
C THR A 22 5.49 2.31 -5.64
N MET A 23 4.47 3.05 -5.21
CA MET A 23 4.21 4.43 -5.66
C MET A 23 4.08 4.53 -7.19
N ASN A 24 3.71 3.45 -7.85
CA ASN A 24 3.56 3.34 -9.30
C ASN A 24 2.29 2.55 -9.63
N ARG A 25 1.39 3.16 -10.41
CA ARG A 25 0.09 2.57 -10.75
C ARG A 25 0.22 1.32 -11.62
N GLU A 26 0.99 1.39 -12.69
CA GLU A 26 1.15 0.28 -13.64
C GLU A 26 1.75 -0.94 -12.95
N GLU A 27 2.80 -0.72 -12.16
CA GLU A 27 3.43 -1.76 -11.36
C GLU A 27 2.45 -2.40 -10.37
N SER A 28 1.59 -1.59 -9.76
CA SER A 28 0.57 -2.06 -8.82
C SER A 28 -0.53 -2.86 -9.50
N GLU A 29 -0.96 -2.47 -10.70
CA GLU A 29 -1.92 -3.22 -11.51
C GLU A 29 -1.35 -4.58 -11.92
N ASP A 30 -0.08 -4.64 -12.32
CA ASP A 30 0.62 -5.89 -12.63
C ASP A 30 0.72 -6.81 -11.39
N ILE A 31 1.05 -6.24 -10.23
CA ILE A 31 1.09 -7.00 -8.97
C ILE A 31 -0.28 -7.59 -8.65
N VAL A 32 -1.35 -6.84 -8.83
CA VAL A 32 -2.72 -7.35 -8.63
C VAL A 32 -2.99 -8.55 -9.52
N GLN A 33 -2.67 -8.45 -10.82
CA GLN A 33 -2.88 -9.54 -11.77
C GLN A 33 -2.09 -10.79 -11.37
N ASP A 34 -0.81 -10.63 -11.03
CA ASP A 34 0.06 -11.72 -10.60
C ASP A 34 -0.46 -12.41 -9.34
N ILE A 35 -0.92 -11.63 -8.36
CA ILE A 35 -1.45 -12.18 -7.12
C ILE A 35 -2.79 -12.89 -7.35
N LEU A 36 -3.72 -12.30 -8.09
CA LEU A 36 -5.00 -12.95 -8.41
C LEU A 36 -4.78 -14.27 -9.17
N LEU A 37 -3.85 -14.29 -10.12
CA LEU A 37 -3.48 -15.50 -10.86
C LEU A 37 -2.87 -16.56 -9.94
N LYS A 38 -1.96 -16.16 -9.07
CA LYS A 38 -1.34 -17.05 -8.07
C LYS A 38 -2.38 -17.67 -7.14
N LEU A 39 -3.29 -16.85 -6.59
CA LEU A 39 -4.36 -17.33 -5.73
C LEU A 39 -5.26 -18.35 -6.45
N TRP A 40 -5.57 -18.10 -7.71
CA TRP A 40 -6.36 -19.01 -8.51
C TRP A 40 -5.64 -20.33 -8.82
N GLN A 41 -4.37 -20.27 -9.15
CA GLN A 41 -3.56 -21.47 -9.41
C GLN A 41 -3.39 -22.34 -8.17
N GLN A 42 -3.26 -21.72 -7.00
CA GLN A 42 -3.08 -22.41 -5.71
C GLN A 42 -4.40 -22.63 -4.94
N ARG A 43 -5.56 -22.42 -5.56
CA ARG A 43 -6.86 -22.43 -4.89
C ARG A 43 -7.14 -23.69 -4.06
N ASP A 44 -6.68 -24.85 -4.54
CA ASP A 44 -6.93 -26.13 -3.85
C ASP A 44 -6.12 -26.23 -2.54
N GLU A 45 -4.90 -25.69 -2.54
CA GLU A 45 -4.04 -25.60 -1.35
C GLU A 45 -4.54 -24.53 -0.37
N LEU A 46 -5.09 -23.46 -0.92
CA LEU A 46 -5.57 -22.30 -0.14
C LEU A 46 -6.95 -22.55 0.52
N GLU A 47 -7.65 -23.63 0.22
CA GLU A 47 -8.90 -23.98 0.90
C GLU A 47 -8.73 -24.19 2.42
N THR A 48 -7.54 -24.60 2.84
CA THR A 48 -7.19 -24.81 4.25
C THR A 48 -6.68 -23.55 4.96
N VAL A 49 -6.45 -22.46 4.21
CA VAL A 49 -5.93 -21.20 4.78
C VAL A 49 -7.04 -20.46 5.51
N SER A 50 -6.83 -20.20 6.79
CA SER A 50 -7.81 -19.55 7.65
C SER A 50 -8.10 -18.09 7.29
N ASN A 51 -7.16 -17.38 6.69
CA ASN A 51 -7.28 -15.97 6.28
C ASN A 51 -6.66 -15.74 4.90
N LEU A 52 -7.46 -15.93 3.85
CA LEU A 52 -7.06 -15.74 2.47
C LEU A 52 -6.63 -14.29 2.18
N GLU A 53 -7.28 -13.33 2.79
CA GLU A 53 -6.97 -11.92 2.61
C GLU A 53 -5.59 -11.58 3.18
N ALA A 54 -5.26 -12.03 4.39
CA ALA A 54 -3.93 -11.83 4.97
C ALA A 54 -2.84 -12.49 4.11
N PHE A 55 -3.09 -13.69 3.60
CA PHE A 55 -2.17 -14.37 2.67
C PHE A 55 -1.96 -13.58 1.38
N ALA A 56 -3.03 -13.05 0.80
CA ALA A 56 -2.98 -12.22 -0.41
C ALA A 56 -2.19 -10.93 -0.18
N LEU A 57 -2.44 -10.24 0.94
CA LEU A 57 -1.74 -9.00 1.30
C LEU A 57 -0.26 -9.22 1.60
N THR A 58 0.09 -10.30 2.29
CA THR A 58 1.49 -10.70 2.51
C THR A 58 2.19 -10.95 1.18
N SER A 59 1.55 -11.71 0.28
CA SER A 59 2.10 -12.00 -1.04
C SER A 59 2.27 -10.74 -1.89
N ALA A 60 1.28 -9.85 -1.89
CA ALA A 60 1.33 -8.58 -2.62
C ALA A 60 2.43 -7.66 -2.11
N ARG A 61 2.55 -7.53 -0.77
CA ARG A 61 3.61 -6.74 -0.14
C ARG A 61 5.01 -7.27 -0.51
N ASN A 62 5.21 -8.57 -0.38
CA ASN A 62 6.51 -9.17 -0.69
C ASN A 62 6.88 -8.98 -2.17
N LEU A 63 5.93 -9.16 -3.08
CA LEU A 63 6.15 -8.94 -4.50
C LEU A 63 6.44 -7.46 -4.80
N ALA A 64 5.73 -6.52 -4.17
CA ALA A 64 5.95 -5.10 -4.34
C ALA A 64 7.36 -4.68 -3.89
N ILE A 65 7.80 -5.15 -2.72
CA ILE A 65 9.15 -4.87 -2.21
C ILE A 65 10.22 -5.47 -3.13
N ASP A 66 10.03 -6.70 -3.59
CA ASP A 66 10.97 -7.36 -4.51
C ASP A 66 11.12 -6.58 -5.83
N ARG A 67 10.00 -6.07 -6.37
CA ARG A 67 10.04 -5.26 -7.60
C ARG A 67 10.75 -3.93 -7.41
N ILE A 68 10.50 -3.22 -6.29
CA ILE A 68 11.23 -1.97 -5.98
C ILE A 68 12.72 -2.24 -5.88
N SER A 69 13.13 -3.26 -5.13
CA SER A 69 14.55 -3.60 -4.96
C SER A 69 15.24 -3.93 -6.28
N LYS A 70 14.54 -4.61 -7.19
CA LYS A 70 15.06 -4.88 -8.54
C LYS A 70 15.16 -3.63 -9.41
N HIS A 71 14.20 -2.71 -9.30
CA HIS A 71 14.26 -1.42 -9.98
C HIS A 71 15.41 -0.55 -9.48
N GLU A 72 15.61 -0.48 -8.17
CA GLU A 72 16.74 0.26 -7.58
C GLU A 72 18.08 -0.30 -8.05
N GLN A 73 18.25 -1.63 -8.09
CA GLN A 73 19.47 -2.28 -8.61
C GLN A 73 19.71 -1.99 -10.09
N ARG A 74 18.68 -1.88 -10.92
CA ARG A 74 18.78 -1.51 -12.32
C ARG A 74 19.12 -0.03 -12.52
N ASN A 75 18.57 0.85 -11.70
CA ASN A 75 18.78 2.30 -11.77
C ASN A 75 20.17 2.74 -11.27
N ILE A 76 20.85 1.94 -10.46
CA ILE A 76 22.29 2.15 -10.16
C ILE A 76 23.14 2.00 -11.43
N SER A 77 22.62 1.32 -12.45
CA SER A 77 23.30 1.14 -13.75
C SER A 77 22.92 2.18 -14.82
N LEU A 78 21.88 2.98 -14.60
CA LEU A 78 21.38 3.99 -15.55
C LEU A 78 20.89 5.20 -14.75
N VAL A 79 21.72 6.24 -14.71
CA VAL A 79 21.29 7.58 -14.30
C VAL A 79 20.40 8.12 -15.43
N GLU A 80 19.16 8.31 -15.14
CA GLU A 80 18.15 9.21 -15.72
C GLU A 80 16.77 8.53 -15.79
N GLU A 81 15.89 9.03 -15.08
CA GLU A 81 14.60 9.68 -15.26
C GLU A 81 13.70 9.48 -14.05
N THR A 82 13.78 10.46 -13.20
CA THR A 82 12.67 10.84 -12.32
C THR A 82 11.53 11.31 -13.19
N HIS A 83 10.34 10.86 -12.96
CA HIS A 83 9.06 11.57 -13.07
C HIS A 83 7.93 10.59 -13.34
N ASP A 84 7.22 10.24 -12.31
CA ASP A 84 5.76 10.14 -12.30
C ASP A 84 5.27 9.80 -10.90
N ARG A 85 5.56 10.72 -9.96
CA ARG A 85 5.03 10.61 -8.61
C ARG A 85 3.69 11.33 -8.42
N GLU A 86 3.25 12.10 -9.43
CA GLU A 86 2.07 12.95 -9.31
C GLU A 86 0.74 12.25 -9.65
N ASP A 87 0.73 11.23 -10.51
CA ASP A 87 -0.52 10.60 -10.95
C ASP A 87 -1.10 9.52 -10.03
N VAL A 88 -0.35 9.08 -9.04
CA VAL A 88 -0.75 7.99 -8.13
C VAL A 88 -1.97 8.35 -7.28
N TRP A 89 -2.30 9.64 -7.18
CA TRP A 89 -3.33 10.16 -6.30
C TRP A 89 -4.58 10.70 -7.01
N GLN A 90 -4.56 10.77 -8.34
CA GLN A 90 -5.69 11.28 -9.14
C GLN A 90 -6.77 10.23 -9.42
N MET A 91 -7.14 9.41 -8.46
CA MET A 91 -8.36 8.61 -8.57
C MET A 91 -9.52 9.32 -7.89
N SER A 92 -10.23 10.10 -8.66
CA SER A 92 -11.53 10.74 -8.38
C SER A 92 -11.50 12.26 -8.49
N ALA A 93 -11.37 12.77 -9.69
CA ALA A 93 -11.66 14.15 -9.98
C ALA A 93 -13.16 14.28 -10.30
N HIS A 94 -13.97 14.51 -9.29
CA HIS A 94 -15.24 15.25 -9.38
C HIS A 94 -15.73 15.52 -7.95
N ASP A 95 -15.33 16.64 -7.43
CA ASP A 95 -15.98 17.56 -6.48
C ASP A 95 -15.01 18.30 -5.59
N CYS A 96 -14.95 19.62 -5.78
CA CYS A 96 -14.37 20.69 -4.93
C CYS A 96 -12.83 20.77 -4.82
N MET A 97 -12.28 21.82 -5.45
CA MET A 97 -10.87 22.20 -5.46
C MET A 97 -10.22 22.24 -4.07
N GLU A 98 -10.93 22.65 -3.01
CA GLU A 98 -10.37 22.66 -1.64
C GLU A 98 -10.21 21.26 -1.02
N ARG A 99 -11.08 20.31 -1.39
CA ARG A 99 -10.97 18.93 -0.93
C ARG A 99 -9.83 18.19 -1.66
N ASP A 100 -9.61 18.52 -2.91
CA ASP A 100 -8.55 17.92 -3.73
C ASP A 100 -7.17 18.38 -3.27
N GLU A 101 -7.02 19.66 -2.91
CA GLU A 101 -5.77 20.19 -2.37
C GLU A 101 -5.39 19.54 -1.02
N ARG A 102 -6.37 19.34 -0.12
CA ARG A 102 -6.14 18.66 1.16
C ARG A 102 -5.81 17.17 0.96
N ARG A 103 -6.49 16.50 0.06
CA ARG A 103 -6.20 15.09 -0.29
C ARG A 103 -4.82 14.95 -0.90
N SER A 104 -4.46 15.82 -1.82
CA SER A 104 -3.13 15.87 -2.43
C SER A 104 -2.03 16.09 -1.38
N ASN A 105 -2.23 16.99 -0.45
CA ASN A 105 -1.29 17.29 0.63
C ASN A 105 -1.11 16.10 1.59
N ILE A 106 -2.20 15.42 1.96
CA ILE A 106 -2.15 14.21 2.79
C ILE A 106 -1.43 13.08 2.05
N ALA A 107 -1.76 12.89 0.79
CA ALA A 107 -1.16 11.88 -0.05
C ALA A 107 0.35 12.10 -0.20
N SER A 108 0.77 13.32 -0.50
CA SER A 108 2.18 13.69 -0.59
C SER A 108 2.92 13.48 0.74
N ALA A 109 2.28 13.81 1.87
CA ALA A 109 2.85 13.56 3.19
C ALA A 109 3.02 12.07 3.48
N ILE A 110 2.02 11.24 3.15
CA ILE A 110 2.10 9.78 3.30
C ILE A 110 3.22 9.21 2.42
N ALA A 111 3.39 9.73 1.21
CA ALA A 111 4.43 9.29 0.27
C ALA A 111 5.86 9.47 0.81
N THR A 112 6.08 10.42 1.70
CA THR A 112 7.39 10.67 2.33
C THR A 112 7.69 9.77 3.53
N LEU A 113 6.70 9.01 4.03
CA LEU A 113 6.90 8.06 5.12
C LEU A 113 7.75 6.87 4.68
N PRO A 114 8.57 6.27 5.57
CA PRO A 114 9.18 4.97 5.33
C PRO A 114 8.15 3.90 4.97
N GLU A 115 8.52 2.93 4.13
CA GLU A 115 7.60 1.89 3.62
C GLU A 115 6.79 1.20 4.72
N LYS A 116 7.45 0.75 5.79
CA LYS A 116 6.76 0.09 6.91
C LYS A 116 5.69 0.98 7.55
N GLN A 117 5.99 2.26 7.74
CA GLN A 117 5.05 3.22 8.33
C GLN A 117 3.87 3.48 7.41
N ARG A 118 4.10 3.61 6.09
CA ARG A 118 3.04 3.76 5.10
C ARG A 118 2.11 2.55 5.09
N THR A 119 2.69 1.35 5.05
CA THR A 119 1.93 0.10 5.00
C THR A 119 1.12 -0.12 6.27
N VAL A 120 1.70 0.12 7.44
CA VAL A 120 0.97 0.03 8.71
C VAL A 120 -0.19 1.03 8.76
N LEU A 121 0.04 2.26 8.34
CA LEU A 121 -0.99 3.30 8.29
C LEU A 121 -2.13 2.91 7.34
N GLN A 122 -1.80 2.41 6.14
CA GLN A 122 -2.78 1.94 5.16
C GLN A 122 -3.63 0.81 5.74
N LEU A 123 -3.00 -0.23 6.28
CA LEU A 123 -3.70 -1.39 6.79
C LEU A 123 -4.56 -1.07 8.03
N ARG A 124 -4.10 -0.16 8.89
CA ARG A 124 -4.84 0.20 10.10
C ARG A 124 -5.91 1.26 9.87
N ASP A 125 -5.55 2.40 9.31
CA ASP A 125 -6.42 3.57 9.27
C ASP A 125 -7.34 3.60 8.05
N ILE A 126 -6.98 2.92 6.96
CA ILE A 126 -7.80 2.84 5.76
C ILE A 126 -8.53 1.50 5.68
N GLU A 127 -7.82 0.39 5.87
CA GLU A 127 -8.41 -0.95 5.74
C GLU A 127 -9.00 -1.50 7.06
N GLY A 128 -8.74 -0.85 8.19
CA GLY A 128 -9.32 -1.22 9.48
C GLY A 128 -8.81 -2.52 10.09
N LYS A 129 -7.62 -3.01 9.68
CA LYS A 129 -7.06 -4.28 10.15
C LYS A 129 -6.67 -4.23 11.63
N ALA A 130 -6.78 -5.37 12.31
CA ALA A 130 -6.30 -5.51 13.68
C ALA A 130 -4.77 -5.52 13.73
N TYR A 131 -4.19 -5.10 14.85
CA TYR A 131 -2.73 -5.07 15.01
C TYR A 131 -2.08 -6.43 14.79
N LYS A 132 -2.73 -7.51 15.24
CA LYS A 132 -2.27 -8.88 15.03
C LYS A 132 -2.21 -9.24 13.54
N GLU A 133 -3.25 -8.93 12.77
CA GLU A 133 -3.28 -9.16 11.33
C GLU A 133 -2.18 -8.38 10.60
N ILE A 134 -2.00 -7.11 10.98
CA ILE A 134 -0.94 -6.26 10.41
C ILE A 134 0.44 -6.84 10.72
N ALA A 135 0.67 -7.27 11.96
CA ALA A 135 1.90 -7.91 12.39
C ALA A 135 2.23 -9.16 11.54
N GLU A 136 1.23 -9.99 11.29
CA GLU A 136 1.35 -11.19 10.45
C GLU A 136 1.66 -10.83 8.98
N ILE A 137 0.93 -9.85 8.40
CA ILE A 137 1.11 -9.42 7.00
C ILE A 137 2.51 -8.84 6.77
N ILE A 138 3.00 -8.02 7.70
CA ILE A 138 4.27 -7.29 7.54
C ILE A 138 5.46 -8.12 8.07
N GLY A 139 5.21 -9.10 8.93
CA GLY A 139 6.26 -9.93 9.56
C GLY A 139 7.00 -9.19 10.69
N ILE A 140 6.28 -8.44 11.52
CA ILE A 140 6.80 -7.70 12.68
C ILE A 140 5.96 -8.01 13.92
N THR A 141 6.40 -7.54 15.09
CA THR A 141 5.60 -7.70 16.31
C THR A 141 4.43 -6.71 16.38
N GLU A 142 3.40 -7.02 17.17
CA GLU A 142 2.31 -6.06 17.41
C GLU A 142 2.80 -4.77 18.07
N SER A 143 3.82 -4.85 18.89
CA SER A 143 4.47 -3.68 19.50
C SER A 143 5.10 -2.79 18.43
N ASP A 144 5.77 -3.39 17.45
CA ASP A 144 6.36 -2.65 16.32
C ASP A 144 5.27 -2.02 15.44
N VAL A 145 4.13 -2.70 15.24
CA VAL A 145 2.97 -2.11 14.55
C VAL A 145 2.52 -0.84 15.25
N LYS A 146 2.34 -0.87 16.57
CA LYS A 146 1.93 0.29 17.38
C LYS A 146 2.94 1.43 17.28
N VAL A 147 4.23 1.13 17.38
CA VAL A 147 5.31 2.13 17.28
C VAL A 147 5.34 2.78 15.89
N ASN A 148 5.27 1.98 14.83
CA ASN A 148 5.27 2.50 13.46
C ASN A 148 4.01 3.35 13.18
N LEU A 149 2.85 2.93 13.68
CA LEU A 149 1.62 3.69 13.55
C LEU A 149 1.68 5.03 14.31
N PHE A 150 2.19 5.03 15.53
CA PHE A 150 2.39 6.23 16.32
C PHE A 150 3.31 7.24 15.61
N ARG A 151 4.45 6.77 15.09
CA ARG A 151 5.41 7.60 14.34
C ARG A 151 4.78 8.16 13.06
N ALA A 152 4.08 7.33 12.30
CA ALA A 152 3.41 7.74 11.07
C ALA A 152 2.36 8.84 11.33
N ARG A 153 1.51 8.64 12.33
CA ARG A 153 0.48 9.62 12.70
C ARG A 153 1.08 10.92 13.24
N GLY A 154 2.15 10.83 14.04
CA GLY A 154 2.88 11.99 14.54
C GLY A 154 3.46 12.84 13.41
N PHE A 155 4.14 12.19 12.46
CA PHE A 155 4.68 12.87 11.29
C PHE A 155 3.60 13.54 10.44
N LEU A 156 2.49 12.85 10.17
CA LEU A 156 1.39 13.43 9.39
C LEU A 156 0.77 14.63 10.12
N LYS A 157 0.59 14.53 11.42
CA LYS A 157 0.06 15.65 12.25
C LYS A 157 0.94 16.88 12.13
N GLU A 158 2.25 16.75 12.24
CA GLU A 158 3.20 17.85 12.11
C GLU A 158 3.20 18.46 10.70
N LYS A 159 3.27 17.62 9.67
CA LYS A 159 3.24 18.07 8.27
C LYS A 159 1.94 18.81 7.94
N LEU A 160 0.80 18.29 8.33
CA LEU A 160 -0.50 18.89 8.04
C LEU A 160 -0.74 20.15 8.87
N HIS A 161 -0.17 20.25 10.07
CA HIS A 161 -0.23 21.47 10.89
C HIS A 161 0.62 22.57 10.26
N PHE A 162 1.79 22.27 9.71
CA PHE A 162 2.65 23.20 9.00
C PHE A 162 1.94 23.80 7.79
N LEU A 163 1.31 22.97 6.97
CA LEU A 163 0.56 23.40 5.78
C LEU A 163 -0.69 24.26 6.10
N ARG A 164 -1.19 24.21 7.34
CA ARG A 164 -2.29 25.07 7.81
C ARG A 164 -1.84 26.46 8.25
N ARG A 165 -0.57 26.62 8.63
CA ARG A 165 -0.02 27.89 9.12
C ARG A 165 0.45 28.82 8.01
N ASP A 166 0.71 28.28 6.82
CA ASP A 166 1.16 29.05 5.66
C ASP A 166 -0.02 29.61 4.82
N LYS A 167 -1.26 29.53 5.32
CA LYS A 167 -2.45 30.20 4.81
C LYS A 167 -2.93 31.24 5.81
#